data_ac034c32fbcc557074e0859cae2d8166
#
_entry.id   ac034c32fbcc557074e0859cae2d8166
#
_cell.length_a   1.000
_cell.length_b   1.000
_cell.length_c   1.000
_cell.angle_alpha   90.00
_cell.angle_beta   90.00
_cell.angle_gamma   90.00
#
_symmetry.space_group_name_H-M   'P 1'
#
loop_
_entity.id
_entity.type
_entity.pdbx_description
1 polymer ?
#
loop_
_entity_poly.entity_id
_entity_poly.type
_entity_poly.pdbx_seq_one_letter_code
_entity_poly.pdbx_strand_id
1 'polypeptide(L)'
;MRKYVVLTILFVLPLVVYLFFASGINHFAQLPVLTNNIVDVSEYSNDTFKNKITILGFFGNNVQDKHGDALNLNQKIYKRFYQFKDFQFIMIQPKGTSELAKNLQNDLKTGTDTDLVNWKFISLEDQALSEIFNSLKTNLTLDSNLGTPYVFIIDRDANLRGRDDDDGIKYGYDSRSVADINNTMLDDVKVILAEYRMALKKNNRYKESLEWKNTLT
;
A
#
# COMPACT_ATOMS: atom_id res chain seq x y z
N MET A 1 -48.23 -22.60 29.51
CA MET A 1 -47.66 -21.40 28.84
C MET A 1 -46.15 -21.25 29.05
N ARG A 2 -45.62 -21.21 30.27
CA ARG A 2 -44.15 -21.01 30.51
C ARG A 2 -43.23 -22.03 29.80
N LYS A 3 -43.61 -23.32 29.71
CA LYS A 3 -42.80 -24.35 29.05
C LYS A 3 -42.59 -24.07 27.54
N TYR A 4 -43.62 -23.64 26.84
CA TYR A 4 -43.53 -23.34 25.41
C TYR A 4 -42.70 -22.06 25.14
N VAL A 5 -42.78 -21.05 25.99
CA VAL A 5 -41.98 -19.84 25.91
C VAL A 5 -40.50 -20.17 26.06
N VAL A 6 -40.13 -20.98 27.05
CA VAL A 6 -38.73 -21.40 27.26
C VAL A 6 -38.23 -22.20 26.08
N LEU A 7 -39.03 -23.13 25.53
CA LEU A 7 -38.66 -23.93 24.37
C LEU A 7 -38.47 -23.05 23.13
N THR A 8 -39.36 -22.10 22.89
CA THR A 8 -39.24 -21.15 21.76
C THR A 8 -37.98 -20.32 21.86
N ILE A 9 -37.66 -19.77 23.02
CA ILE A 9 -36.46 -18.98 23.24
C ILE A 9 -35.22 -19.87 22.98
N LEU A 10 -35.20 -21.11 23.47
CA LEU A 10 -34.07 -22.01 23.32
C LEU A 10 -33.71 -22.33 21.85
N PHE A 11 -34.74 -22.42 20.99
CA PHE A 11 -34.52 -22.73 19.55
C PHE A 11 -34.42 -21.47 18.68
N VAL A 12 -35.18 -20.43 18.96
CA VAL A 12 -35.20 -19.22 18.15
C VAL A 12 -33.96 -18.34 18.41
N LEU A 13 -33.50 -18.26 19.67
CA LEU A 13 -32.34 -17.42 20.00
C LEU A 13 -31.07 -17.82 19.24
N PRO A 14 -30.67 -19.09 19.18
CA PRO A 14 -29.49 -19.51 18.40
C PRO A 14 -29.66 -19.19 16.90
N LEU A 15 -30.88 -19.35 16.36
CA LEU A 15 -31.17 -19.03 14.97
C LEU A 15 -31.04 -17.53 14.69
N VAL A 16 -31.58 -16.68 15.56
CA VAL A 16 -31.47 -15.21 15.46
C VAL A 16 -30.02 -14.79 15.55
N VAL A 17 -29.25 -15.32 16.49
CA VAL A 17 -27.82 -15.05 16.64
C VAL A 17 -27.05 -15.49 15.38
N TYR A 18 -27.34 -16.69 14.85
CA TYR A 18 -26.75 -17.14 13.61
C TYR A 18 -27.09 -16.23 12.42
N LEU A 19 -28.35 -15.84 12.25
CA LEU A 19 -28.77 -14.92 11.20
C LEU A 19 -28.15 -13.54 11.37
N PHE A 20 -27.98 -13.04 12.59
CA PHE A 20 -27.28 -11.79 12.88
C PHE A 20 -25.84 -11.83 12.43
N PHE A 21 -25.10 -12.89 12.76
CA PHE A 21 -23.71 -13.06 12.29
C PHE A 21 -23.62 -13.39 10.79
N ALA A 22 -24.59 -14.13 10.24
CA ALA A 22 -24.63 -14.45 8.81
C ALA A 22 -25.02 -13.22 7.96
N SER A 23 -25.84 -12.31 8.48
CA SER A 23 -26.21 -11.06 7.81
C SER A 23 -25.19 -9.94 8.04
N GLY A 24 -24.18 -10.17 8.88
CA GLY A 24 -23.09 -9.23 9.12
C GLY A 24 -22.42 -8.84 7.81
N ILE A 25 -22.77 -7.64 7.31
CA ILE A 25 -22.04 -7.02 6.23
C ILE A 25 -20.66 -6.70 6.81
N ASN A 26 -19.66 -7.45 6.39
CA ASN A 26 -18.29 -7.14 6.75
C ASN A 26 -17.92 -5.81 6.08
N HIS A 27 -18.18 -4.70 6.75
CA HIS A 27 -17.60 -3.42 6.40
C HIS A 27 -16.11 -3.49 6.75
N PHE A 28 -15.32 -4.04 5.85
CA PHE A 28 -13.88 -3.90 5.98
C PHE A 28 -13.56 -2.41 5.82
N ALA A 29 -12.75 -1.91 6.73
CA ALA A 29 -12.18 -0.58 6.56
C ALA A 29 -11.52 -0.52 5.18
N GLN A 30 -11.89 0.46 4.39
CA GLN A 30 -11.27 0.73 3.08
C GLN A 30 -10.41 1.98 3.24
N LEU A 31 -9.23 1.92 2.67
CA LEU A 31 -8.39 3.11 2.63
C LEU A 31 -8.90 4.03 1.50
N PRO A 32 -9.33 5.27 1.78
CA PRO A 32 -9.84 6.19 0.76
C PRO A 32 -8.89 6.39 -0.42
N VAL A 33 -9.46 6.57 -1.62
CA VAL A 33 -8.73 7.07 -2.80
C VAL A 33 -8.70 8.59 -2.70
N LEU A 34 -7.51 9.16 -2.54
CA LEU A 34 -7.31 10.62 -2.43
C LEU A 34 -7.07 11.27 -3.78
N THR A 35 -6.32 10.58 -4.67
CA THR A 35 -6.05 11.06 -6.03
C THR A 35 -6.11 9.89 -7.00
N ASN A 36 -6.87 10.06 -8.08
CA ASN A 36 -6.99 9.05 -9.13
C ASN A 36 -5.95 9.28 -10.23
N ASN A 37 -5.47 8.17 -10.83
CA ASN A 37 -4.65 8.15 -12.03
C ASN A 37 -3.42 9.07 -11.94
N ILE A 38 -2.54 8.80 -10.97
CA ILE A 38 -1.25 9.48 -10.91
C ILE A 38 -0.37 9.07 -12.10
N VAL A 39 0.57 9.93 -12.48
CA VAL A 39 1.53 9.62 -13.55
C VAL A 39 2.34 8.39 -13.18
N ASP A 40 2.32 7.37 -14.05
CA ASP A 40 3.01 6.10 -13.83
C ASP A 40 4.51 6.23 -14.16
N VAL A 41 5.36 5.64 -13.37
CA VAL A 41 6.81 5.60 -13.64
C VAL A 41 7.17 4.89 -14.95
N SER A 42 6.26 4.09 -15.52
CA SER A 42 6.45 3.43 -16.81
C SER A 42 6.62 4.39 -17.99
N GLU A 43 6.27 5.66 -17.82
CA GLU A 43 6.54 6.69 -18.81
C GLU A 43 8.04 7.03 -18.90
N TYR A 44 8.81 6.71 -17.85
CA TYR A 44 10.20 7.09 -17.71
C TYR A 44 11.16 5.91 -17.41
N SER A 45 10.61 4.74 -17.09
CA SER A 45 11.37 3.54 -16.71
C SER A 45 10.68 2.26 -17.18
N ASN A 46 11.32 1.11 -16.98
CA ASN A 46 10.74 -0.21 -17.25
C ASN A 46 9.83 -0.71 -16.10
N ASP A 47 9.69 0.08 -15.04
CA ASP A 47 8.85 -0.25 -13.89
C ASP A 47 7.47 0.41 -14.02
N THR A 48 6.48 -0.07 -13.27
CA THR A 48 5.11 0.44 -13.29
C THR A 48 4.47 0.34 -11.91
N PHE A 49 3.53 1.25 -11.61
CA PHE A 49 2.63 1.14 -10.45
C PHE A 49 1.47 0.18 -10.71
N LYS A 50 1.07 0.01 -11.97
CA LYS A 50 -0.10 -0.79 -12.33
C LYS A 50 0.05 -2.26 -11.93
N ASN A 51 -1.06 -2.80 -11.44
CA ASN A 51 -1.17 -4.18 -10.92
C ASN A 51 -0.32 -4.47 -9.68
N LYS A 52 0.22 -3.44 -9.03
CA LYS A 52 1.03 -3.58 -7.81
C LYS A 52 0.60 -2.58 -6.74
N ILE A 53 0.73 -2.97 -5.50
CA ILE A 53 0.65 -2.05 -4.36
C ILE A 53 2.06 -1.51 -4.15
N THR A 54 2.22 -0.20 -4.31
CA THR A 54 3.53 0.45 -4.29
C THR A 54 3.65 1.40 -3.11
N ILE A 55 4.74 1.29 -2.37
CA ILE A 55 5.20 2.35 -1.49
C ILE A 55 6.14 3.24 -2.28
N LEU A 56 5.70 4.46 -2.55
CA LEU A 56 6.41 5.45 -3.35
C LEU A 56 7.11 6.46 -2.44
N GLY A 57 8.41 6.69 -2.66
CA GLY A 57 9.20 7.70 -1.96
C GLY A 57 10.02 8.54 -2.91
N PHE A 58 10.40 9.75 -2.47
CA PHE A 58 11.25 10.67 -3.21
C PHE A 58 12.47 11.01 -2.34
N PHE A 59 13.62 10.44 -2.69
CA PHE A 59 14.81 10.54 -1.87
C PHE A 59 15.65 11.79 -2.19
N GLY A 60 15.43 12.39 -3.38
CA GLY A 60 16.15 13.59 -3.80
C GLY A 60 17.63 13.36 -4.03
N ASN A 61 18.41 14.46 -4.07
CA ASN A 61 19.85 14.41 -4.30
C ASN A 61 20.64 13.84 -3.11
N ASN A 62 20.12 13.97 -1.89
CA ASN A 62 20.80 13.57 -0.65
C ASN A 62 20.37 12.15 -0.22
N VAL A 63 20.55 11.17 -1.11
CA VAL A 63 20.13 9.78 -0.85
C VAL A 63 20.76 9.20 0.42
N GLN A 64 21.99 9.59 0.76
CA GLN A 64 22.68 9.09 1.95
C GLN A 64 21.99 9.52 3.25
N ASP A 65 21.42 10.73 3.29
CA ASP A 65 20.72 11.24 4.46
C ASP A 65 19.41 10.46 4.73
N LYS A 66 18.95 9.70 3.72
CA LYS A 66 17.76 8.85 3.81
C LYS A 66 18.01 7.45 4.39
N HIS A 67 19.23 7.15 4.81
CA HIS A 67 19.58 5.83 5.35
C HIS A 67 18.69 5.43 6.54
N GLY A 68 18.51 6.33 7.52
CA GLY A 68 17.64 6.09 8.68
C GLY A 68 16.18 5.87 8.29
N ASP A 69 15.67 6.70 7.38
CA ASP A 69 14.31 6.61 6.84
C ASP A 69 14.09 5.27 6.14
N ALA A 70 15.01 4.89 5.26
CA ALA A 70 14.97 3.63 4.53
C ALA A 70 15.05 2.41 5.46
N LEU A 71 15.87 2.49 6.52
CA LEU A 71 15.98 1.43 7.51
C LEU A 71 14.66 1.25 8.30
N ASN A 72 14.03 2.36 8.71
CA ASN A 72 12.73 2.33 9.36
C ASN A 72 11.67 1.68 8.47
N LEU A 73 11.58 2.11 7.22
CA LEU A 73 10.66 1.55 6.23
C LEU A 73 10.91 0.06 5.98
N ASN A 74 12.18 -0.35 5.88
CA ASN A 74 12.53 -1.75 5.71
C ASN A 74 12.04 -2.60 6.89
N GLN A 75 12.43 -2.24 8.09
CA GLN A 75 12.14 -3.03 9.29
C GLN A 75 10.63 -3.09 9.62
N LYS A 76 9.91 -1.99 9.42
CA LYS A 76 8.51 -1.89 9.85
C LYS A 76 7.52 -2.34 8.78
N ILE A 77 7.82 -2.07 7.51
CA ILE A 77 6.89 -2.34 6.40
C ILE A 77 7.45 -3.40 5.46
N TYR A 78 8.59 -3.14 4.79
CA TYR A 78 9.08 -3.99 3.71
C TYR A 78 9.30 -5.45 4.16
N LYS A 79 10.01 -5.68 5.25
CA LYS A 79 10.31 -7.01 5.81
C LYS A 79 9.05 -7.83 6.12
N ARG A 80 7.93 -7.18 6.38
CA ARG A 80 6.66 -7.87 6.66
C ARG A 80 5.89 -8.28 5.40
N PHE A 81 6.09 -7.56 4.29
CA PHE A 81 5.24 -7.68 3.10
C PHE A 81 5.99 -7.99 1.80
N TYR A 82 7.33 -8.01 1.77
CA TYR A 82 8.12 -8.21 0.56
C TYR A 82 7.85 -9.53 -0.16
N GLN A 83 7.34 -10.54 0.55
CA GLN A 83 6.98 -11.84 -0.04
C GLN A 83 5.66 -11.79 -0.83
N PHE A 84 4.90 -10.70 -0.73
CA PHE A 84 3.73 -10.51 -1.58
C PHE A 84 4.18 -10.16 -2.99
N LYS A 85 3.82 -11.00 -3.96
CA LYS A 85 4.22 -10.85 -5.36
C LYS A 85 3.90 -9.48 -5.95
N ASP A 86 2.76 -8.89 -5.56
CA ASP A 86 2.25 -7.64 -6.11
C ASP A 86 2.48 -6.46 -5.15
N PHE A 87 3.44 -6.56 -4.24
CA PHE A 87 3.88 -5.49 -3.35
C PHE A 87 5.29 -5.06 -3.69
N GLN A 88 5.53 -3.75 -3.80
CA GLN A 88 6.84 -3.20 -4.12
C GLN A 88 7.11 -1.87 -3.43
N PHE A 89 8.38 -1.52 -3.34
CA PHE A 89 8.86 -0.20 -3.01
C PHE A 89 9.50 0.43 -4.26
N ILE A 90 9.18 1.69 -4.53
CA ILE A 90 9.82 2.49 -5.57
C ILE A 90 10.28 3.79 -4.93
N MET A 91 11.61 3.97 -4.89
CA MET A 91 12.25 5.20 -4.44
C MET A 91 12.79 5.93 -5.65
N ILE A 92 12.27 7.14 -5.87
CA ILE A 92 12.66 8.01 -6.98
C ILE A 92 13.72 9.00 -6.50
N GLN A 93 14.77 9.16 -7.29
CA GLN A 93 15.82 10.14 -7.06
C GLN A 93 16.25 10.80 -8.39
N PRO A 94 16.89 11.98 -8.35
CA PRO A 94 17.44 12.63 -9.52
C PRO A 94 18.52 11.80 -10.21
N LYS A 95 18.72 12.01 -11.52
CA LYS A 95 19.87 11.45 -12.26
C LYS A 95 21.18 11.93 -11.63
N GLY A 96 22.20 11.05 -11.67
CA GLY A 96 23.50 11.29 -11.04
C GLY A 96 23.64 10.74 -9.63
N THR A 97 22.54 10.33 -8.98
CA THR A 97 22.55 9.76 -7.62
C THR A 97 22.52 8.22 -7.59
N SER A 98 22.59 7.56 -8.76
CA SER A 98 22.44 6.09 -8.88
C SER A 98 23.48 5.30 -8.08
N GLU A 99 24.71 5.82 -7.94
CA GLU A 99 25.74 5.17 -7.14
C GLU A 99 25.46 5.27 -5.65
N LEU A 100 24.98 6.44 -5.20
CA LEU A 100 24.54 6.64 -3.81
C LEU A 100 23.37 5.72 -3.47
N ALA A 101 22.42 5.55 -4.38
CA ALA A 101 21.29 4.63 -4.22
C ALA A 101 21.74 3.17 -4.14
N LYS A 102 22.73 2.75 -4.94
CA LYS A 102 23.34 1.42 -4.84
C LYS A 102 24.01 1.18 -3.50
N ASN A 103 24.75 2.16 -2.99
CA ASN A 103 25.40 2.06 -1.70
C ASN A 103 24.34 1.90 -0.60
N LEU A 104 23.31 2.73 -0.60
CA LEU A 104 22.20 2.62 0.34
C LEU A 104 21.50 1.24 0.24
N GLN A 105 21.29 0.72 -0.97
CA GLN A 105 20.69 -0.60 -1.18
C GLN A 105 21.58 -1.71 -0.58
N ASN A 106 22.89 -1.63 -0.76
CA ASN A 106 23.83 -2.58 -0.19
C ASN A 106 23.84 -2.52 1.35
N ASP A 107 23.83 -1.32 1.91
CA ASP A 107 23.77 -1.11 3.36
C ASP A 107 22.48 -1.68 3.96
N LEU A 108 21.33 -1.43 3.31
CA LEU A 108 20.05 -2.01 3.72
C LEU A 108 20.08 -3.53 3.66
N LYS A 109 20.60 -4.11 2.57
CA LYS A 109 20.70 -5.56 2.40
C LYS A 109 21.56 -6.20 3.49
N THR A 110 22.70 -5.60 3.77
CA THR A 110 23.66 -6.10 4.79
C THR A 110 23.12 -5.90 6.19
N GLY A 111 22.51 -4.74 6.47
CA GLY A 111 22.05 -4.36 7.82
C GLY A 111 20.74 -4.99 8.25
N THR A 112 19.91 -5.48 7.32
CA THR A 112 18.54 -5.97 7.64
C THR A 112 18.31 -7.44 7.38
N ASP A 113 19.24 -8.13 6.72
CA ASP A 113 19.09 -9.52 6.26
C ASP A 113 17.76 -9.73 5.50
N THR A 114 17.42 -8.78 4.62
CA THR A 114 16.18 -8.78 3.84
C THR A 114 16.52 -8.76 2.37
N ASP A 115 15.89 -9.65 1.60
CA ASP A 115 16.00 -9.61 0.13
C ASP A 115 15.24 -8.38 -0.40
N LEU A 116 15.94 -7.50 -1.11
CA LEU A 116 15.42 -6.24 -1.64
C LEU A 116 14.93 -6.37 -3.10
N VAL A 117 14.52 -7.55 -3.53
CA VAL A 117 14.07 -7.84 -4.91
C VAL A 117 12.91 -6.91 -5.36
N ASN A 118 12.02 -6.57 -4.45
CA ASN A 118 10.88 -5.69 -4.69
C ASN A 118 11.11 -4.25 -4.20
N TRP A 119 12.34 -3.88 -3.86
CA TRP A 119 12.72 -2.52 -3.51
C TRP A 119 13.57 -1.91 -4.62
N LYS A 120 12.98 -1.00 -5.35
CA LYS A 120 13.57 -0.43 -6.56
C LYS A 120 13.98 1.02 -6.32
N PHE A 121 15.10 1.38 -6.88
CA PHE A 121 15.60 2.75 -6.94
C PHE A 121 15.60 3.20 -8.39
N ILE A 122 14.86 4.26 -8.70
CA ILE A 122 14.68 4.76 -10.07
C ILE A 122 15.24 6.18 -10.15
N SER A 123 16.23 6.36 -11.01
CA SER A 123 16.84 7.68 -11.26
C SER A 123 16.17 8.34 -12.46
N LEU A 124 15.57 9.51 -12.25
CA LEU A 124 14.83 10.26 -13.25
C LEU A 124 15.42 11.67 -13.44
N GLU A 125 15.09 12.29 -14.58
CA GLU A 125 15.30 13.74 -14.74
C GLU A 125 14.43 14.51 -13.73
N ASP A 126 14.91 15.66 -13.29
CA ASP A 126 14.26 16.50 -12.29
C ASP A 126 12.81 16.87 -12.68
N GLN A 127 12.60 17.10 -13.98
CA GLN A 127 11.29 17.40 -14.51
C GLN A 127 10.32 16.23 -14.37
N ALA A 128 10.75 15.01 -14.74
CA ALA A 128 9.95 13.79 -14.65
C ALA A 128 9.64 13.44 -13.19
N LEU A 129 10.62 13.58 -12.29
CA LEU A 129 10.43 13.39 -10.85
C LEU A 129 9.37 14.35 -10.32
N SER A 130 9.48 15.65 -10.68
CA SER A 130 8.55 16.69 -10.26
C SER A 130 7.14 16.45 -10.84
N GLU A 131 7.03 15.94 -12.06
CA GLU A 131 5.76 15.61 -12.70
C GLU A 131 5.03 14.49 -11.97
N ILE A 132 5.73 13.40 -11.64
CA ILE A 132 5.16 12.30 -10.85
C ILE A 132 4.71 12.81 -9.48
N PHE A 133 5.56 13.60 -8.78
CA PHE A 133 5.20 14.15 -7.47
C PHE A 133 3.97 15.07 -7.53
N ASN A 134 3.92 15.98 -8.50
CA ASN A 134 2.80 16.91 -8.66
C ASN A 134 1.49 16.17 -9.03
N SER A 135 1.59 15.03 -9.72
CA SER A 135 0.42 14.21 -10.05
C SER A 135 -0.27 13.61 -8.83
N LEU A 136 0.41 13.52 -7.69
CA LEU A 136 -0.18 13.09 -6.41
C LEU A 136 -1.21 14.09 -5.88
N LYS A 137 -1.15 15.38 -6.29
CA LYS A 137 -2.08 16.46 -5.89
C LYS A 137 -2.24 16.58 -4.37
N THR A 138 -1.14 16.55 -3.66
CA THR A 138 -1.11 16.67 -2.19
C THR A 138 -0.80 18.10 -1.76
N ASN A 139 -0.96 18.39 -0.47
CA ASN A 139 -0.48 19.62 0.17
C ASN A 139 0.98 19.53 0.63
N LEU A 140 1.67 18.43 0.32
CA LEU A 140 3.08 18.22 0.63
C LEU A 140 3.95 18.80 -0.48
N THR A 141 5.22 19.05 -0.18
CA THR A 141 6.18 19.64 -1.12
C THR A 141 7.49 18.86 -1.13
N LEU A 142 8.19 18.91 -2.26
CA LEU A 142 9.60 18.53 -2.34
C LEU A 142 10.46 19.66 -1.78
N ASP A 143 11.58 19.30 -1.16
CA ASP A 143 12.61 20.22 -0.73
C ASP A 143 13.47 20.70 -1.91
N SER A 144 14.46 21.56 -1.64
CA SER A 144 15.41 22.07 -2.65
C SER A 144 16.27 20.97 -3.30
N ASN A 145 16.33 19.77 -2.70
CA ASN A 145 17.05 18.63 -3.21
C ASN A 145 16.13 17.63 -3.94
N LEU A 146 14.88 18.01 -4.22
CA LEU A 146 13.86 17.14 -4.82
C LEU A 146 13.52 15.90 -3.98
N GLY A 147 13.67 16.01 -2.66
CA GLY A 147 13.33 14.97 -1.70
C GLY A 147 12.15 15.35 -0.82
N THR A 148 11.56 14.36 -0.18
CA THR A 148 10.57 14.55 0.89
C THR A 148 10.74 13.45 1.93
N PRO A 149 10.44 13.72 3.21
CA PRO A 149 10.41 12.66 4.21
C PRO A 149 9.16 11.78 4.12
N TYR A 150 8.20 12.17 3.31
CA TYR A 150 6.93 11.44 3.20
C TYR A 150 7.00 10.35 2.15
N VAL A 151 6.40 9.20 2.47
CA VAL A 151 6.15 8.10 1.53
C VAL A 151 4.66 7.92 1.32
N PHE A 152 4.28 7.41 0.16
CA PHE A 152 2.91 7.37 -0.33
C PHE A 152 2.50 5.93 -0.64
N ILE A 153 1.25 5.58 -0.39
CA ILE A 153 0.67 4.28 -0.76
C ILE A 153 -0.05 4.46 -2.10
N ILE A 154 0.41 3.75 -3.12
CA ILE A 154 -0.20 3.72 -4.45
C ILE A 154 -0.82 2.35 -4.67
N ASP A 155 -2.10 2.33 -5.08
CA ASP A 155 -2.82 1.10 -5.37
C ASP A 155 -2.52 0.54 -6.77
N ARG A 156 -3.16 -0.58 -7.10
CA ARG A 156 -2.96 -1.30 -8.37
C ARG A 156 -3.45 -0.58 -9.61
N ASP A 157 -4.30 0.40 -9.44
CA ASP A 157 -4.88 1.20 -10.52
C ASP A 157 -4.16 2.55 -10.67
N ALA A 158 -3.00 2.69 -10.00
CA ALA A 158 -2.20 3.91 -9.91
C ALA A 158 -2.96 5.08 -9.28
N ASN A 159 -3.66 4.81 -8.18
CA ASN A 159 -4.30 5.84 -7.37
C ASN A 159 -3.56 6.03 -6.06
N LEU A 160 -3.48 7.27 -5.59
CA LEU A 160 -2.98 7.59 -4.25
C LEU A 160 -4.03 7.21 -3.21
N ARG A 161 -3.62 6.41 -2.22
CA ARG A 161 -4.46 6.01 -1.10
C ARG A 161 -3.95 6.65 0.19
N GLY A 162 -4.86 7.01 1.08
CA GLY A 162 -4.51 7.61 2.36
C GLY A 162 -5.73 7.73 3.25
N ARG A 163 -5.61 8.45 4.36
CA ARG A 163 -6.72 8.66 5.30
C ARG A 163 -7.47 9.94 5.00
N ASP A 164 -8.77 9.90 5.22
CA ASP A 164 -9.67 11.06 5.24
C ASP A 164 -10.60 10.86 6.45
N ASP A 165 -10.18 11.39 7.58
CA ASP A 165 -10.84 11.21 8.88
C ASP A 165 -11.00 12.56 9.60
N ASP A 166 -11.48 12.54 10.85
CA ASP A 166 -11.76 13.74 11.63
C ASP A 166 -10.49 14.59 11.90
N ASP A 167 -9.30 13.99 11.84
CA ASP A 167 -8.00 14.67 11.96
C ASP A 167 -7.55 15.34 10.65
N GLY A 168 -8.31 15.12 9.55
CA GLY A 168 -8.08 15.67 8.22
C GLY A 168 -7.48 14.65 7.25
N ILE A 169 -7.08 15.16 6.07
CA ILE A 169 -6.57 14.31 5.00
C ILE A 169 -5.07 14.03 5.22
N LYS A 170 -4.72 12.74 5.31
CA LYS A 170 -3.35 12.25 5.37
C LYS A 170 -2.94 11.63 4.05
N TYR A 171 -2.17 12.38 3.26
CA TYR A 171 -1.70 11.96 1.93
C TYR A 171 -0.49 11.03 1.98
N GLY A 172 0.36 11.18 2.98
CA GLY A 172 1.63 10.45 3.09
C GLY A 172 2.03 10.20 4.54
N TYR A 173 3.05 9.37 4.73
CA TYR A 173 3.54 8.90 6.04
C TYR A 173 4.98 9.36 6.23
N ASP A 174 5.27 9.99 7.35
CA ASP A 174 6.62 10.49 7.65
C ASP A 174 7.58 9.32 7.95
N SER A 175 8.50 9.03 7.03
CA SER A 175 9.47 7.95 7.14
C SER A 175 10.47 8.12 8.28
N ARG A 176 10.64 9.33 8.81
CA ARG A 176 11.46 9.63 9.98
C ARG A 176 10.77 9.21 11.28
N SER A 177 9.45 9.19 11.28
CA SER A 177 8.65 8.87 12.45
C SER A 177 8.35 7.37 12.55
N VAL A 178 9.07 6.68 13.44
CA VAL A 178 8.78 5.26 13.72
C VAL A 178 7.34 5.07 14.19
N ALA A 179 6.78 6.02 14.92
CA ALA A 179 5.40 5.96 15.39
C ALA A 179 4.41 6.05 14.21
N ASP A 180 4.61 6.97 13.27
CA ASP A 180 3.75 7.12 12.10
C ASP A 180 3.81 5.88 11.20
N ILE A 181 5.02 5.34 10.97
CA ILE A 181 5.18 4.12 10.16
C ILE A 181 4.54 2.91 10.87
N ASN A 182 4.78 2.73 12.17
CA ASN A 182 4.36 1.52 12.87
C ASN A 182 2.88 1.52 13.27
N ASN A 183 2.31 2.68 13.64
CA ASN A 183 0.96 2.75 14.18
C ASN A 183 -0.06 3.15 13.11
N THR A 184 0.37 3.87 12.07
CA THR A 184 -0.54 4.38 11.05
C THR A 184 -0.31 3.66 9.71
N MET A 185 0.86 3.82 9.12
CA MET A 185 1.17 3.27 7.80
C MET A 185 1.05 1.75 7.75
N LEU A 186 1.53 1.05 8.79
CA LEU A 186 1.47 -0.41 8.83
C LEU A 186 0.03 -0.93 8.79
N ASP A 187 -0.89 -0.28 9.48
CA ASP A 187 -2.29 -0.69 9.48
C ASP A 187 -2.95 -0.38 8.13
N ASP A 188 -2.63 0.74 7.51
CA ASP A 188 -3.14 1.10 6.19
C ASP A 188 -2.61 0.16 5.09
N VAL A 189 -1.36 -0.26 5.17
CA VAL A 189 -0.80 -1.29 4.27
C VAL A 189 -1.52 -2.63 4.47
N LYS A 190 -1.86 -3.03 5.69
CA LYS A 190 -2.66 -4.24 5.94
C LYS A 190 -4.06 -4.13 5.33
N VAL A 191 -4.71 -2.97 5.46
CA VAL A 191 -6.04 -2.72 4.89
C VAL A 191 -6.00 -2.87 3.38
N ILE A 192 -5.10 -2.19 2.68
CA ILE A 192 -5.04 -2.25 1.21
C ILE A 192 -4.67 -3.65 0.70
N LEU A 193 -3.81 -4.39 1.42
CA LEU A 193 -3.50 -5.78 1.10
C LEU A 193 -4.69 -6.71 1.32
N ALA A 194 -5.52 -6.45 2.34
CA ALA A 194 -6.75 -7.20 2.58
C ALA A 194 -7.81 -6.93 1.49
N GLU A 195 -8.00 -5.66 1.10
CA GLU A 195 -8.86 -5.26 -0.04
C GLU A 195 -8.46 -6.04 -1.30
N TYR A 196 -7.16 -6.07 -1.60
CA TYR A 196 -6.61 -6.77 -2.75
C TYR A 196 -6.90 -8.27 -2.73
N ARG A 197 -6.65 -8.94 -1.60
CA ARG A 197 -6.94 -10.37 -1.45
C ARG A 197 -8.42 -10.70 -1.66
N MET A 198 -9.32 -9.85 -1.15
CA MET A 198 -10.76 -10.03 -1.33
C MET A 198 -11.17 -9.86 -2.79
N ALA A 199 -10.62 -8.87 -3.49
CA ALA A 199 -10.86 -8.66 -4.92
C ALA A 199 -10.40 -9.87 -5.74
N LEU A 200 -9.23 -10.43 -5.45
CA LEU A 200 -8.75 -11.66 -6.10
C LEU A 200 -9.66 -12.87 -5.86
N LYS A 201 -10.10 -13.08 -4.62
CA LYS A 201 -11.02 -14.18 -4.29
C LYS A 201 -12.36 -14.05 -5.03
N LYS A 202 -12.86 -12.83 -5.16
CA LYS A 202 -14.09 -12.54 -5.91
C LYS A 202 -13.91 -12.84 -7.40
N ASN A 203 -12.80 -12.42 -7.99
CA ASN A 203 -12.48 -12.66 -9.40
C ASN A 203 -12.28 -14.15 -9.70
N ASN A 204 -11.59 -14.88 -8.84
CA ASN A 204 -11.37 -16.32 -9.04
C ASN A 204 -12.69 -17.09 -8.96
N ARG A 205 -13.54 -16.80 -7.98
CA ARG A 205 -14.88 -17.40 -7.90
C ARG A 205 -15.74 -17.09 -9.12
N TYR A 206 -15.64 -15.88 -9.66
CA TYR A 206 -16.35 -15.51 -10.88
C TYR A 206 -15.84 -16.29 -12.10
N LYS A 207 -14.53 -16.43 -12.28
CA LYS A 207 -13.93 -17.24 -13.35
C LYS A 207 -14.33 -18.71 -13.24
N GLU A 208 -14.23 -19.31 -12.08
CA GLU A 208 -14.68 -20.69 -11.83
C GLU A 208 -16.15 -20.89 -12.17
N SER A 209 -17.02 -19.92 -11.85
CA SER A 209 -18.44 -19.96 -12.17
C SER A 209 -18.72 -19.84 -13.67
N LEU A 210 -17.89 -19.14 -14.43
CA LEU A 210 -18.00 -19.02 -15.89
C LEU A 210 -17.51 -20.31 -16.57
N GLU A 211 -16.41 -20.88 -16.12
CA GLU A 211 -15.88 -22.16 -16.63
C GLU A 211 -16.89 -23.28 -16.41
N TRP A 212 -17.50 -23.36 -15.22
CA TRP A 212 -18.58 -24.30 -14.94
C TRP A 212 -19.79 -24.15 -15.88
N LYS A 213 -20.22 -22.92 -16.19
CA LYS A 213 -21.32 -22.66 -17.13
C LYS A 213 -20.99 -23.10 -18.55
N ASN A 214 -19.74 -22.90 -18.99
CA ASN A 214 -19.28 -23.27 -20.34
C ASN A 214 -19.05 -24.79 -20.51
N THR A 215 -18.91 -25.54 -19.40
CA THR A 215 -18.81 -27.00 -19.44
C THR A 215 -20.17 -27.71 -19.48
N LEU A 216 -21.26 -26.97 -19.24
CA LEU A 216 -22.65 -27.50 -19.28
C LEU A 216 -23.38 -27.19 -20.58
N THR A 217 -22.74 -26.46 -21.52
CA THR A 217 -23.25 -26.17 -22.89
C THR A 217 -22.48 -26.98 -23.90
#